data_2dc9cee24df1ef42e1ff9a413dbc70cf
#
_entry.id   2dc9cee24df1ef42e1ff9a413dbc70cf
#
_cell.length_a   1.000
_cell.length_b   1.000
_cell.length_c   1.000
_cell.angle_alpha   90.00
_cell.angle_beta   90.00
_cell.angle_gamma   90.00
#
_symmetry.space_group_name_H-M   'P 1'
#
loop_
_entity.id
_entity.type
_entity.pdbx_description
1 polymer ?
#
loop_
_entity_poly.entity_id
_entity_poly.type
_entity_poly.pdbx_seq_one_letter_code
_entity_poly.pdbx_strand_id
1 'polypeptide(L)'
;MKRSIFLTLAALCLSLTLSAQTPGKITLPKLISDKMVLQRDVELDIWGWADPGTWVTVRFNGAYYEAQTGEDGKWMVTMPPQPAGGPYLMEVNEISIRDVLVGDVWLCSGQSNQETPIQRLVEMFPEINVSNNNMIRHYKVPTQEIREEVQEEI
;
A
#
# COMPACT_ATOMS: atom_id res chain seq x y z
N MET A 1 -50.80 -1.05 -39.24
CA MET A 1 -49.32 -1.07 -39.27
C MET A 1 -48.61 -0.11 -38.29
N LYS A 2 -49.31 0.64 -37.43
CA LYS A 2 -48.67 1.61 -36.48
C LYS A 2 -48.53 1.11 -35.03
N ARG A 3 -49.03 -0.08 -34.69
CA ARG A 3 -49.00 -0.64 -33.32
C ARG A 3 -47.80 -1.57 -33.05
N SER A 4 -47.14 -2.10 -34.10
CA SER A 4 -46.03 -3.03 -33.94
C SER A 4 -44.66 -2.36 -33.70
N ILE A 5 -44.53 -1.09 -34.05
CA ILE A 5 -43.23 -0.36 -33.92
C ILE A 5 -43.00 0.12 -32.47
N PHE A 6 -44.08 0.33 -31.70
CA PHE A 6 -43.95 0.76 -30.30
C PHE A 6 -43.50 -0.34 -29.34
N LEU A 7 -43.78 -1.60 -29.69
CA LEU A 7 -43.40 -2.74 -28.83
C LEU A 7 -41.94 -3.15 -28.98
N THR A 8 -41.28 -2.85 -30.11
CA THR A 8 -39.87 -3.16 -30.35
C THR A 8 -38.93 -2.15 -29.71
N LEU A 9 -39.37 -0.89 -29.53
CA LEU A 9 -38.54 0.15 -28.90
C LEU A 9 -38.53 0.00 -27.36
N ALA A 10 -39.55 -0.56 -26.74
CA ALA A 10 -39.61 -0.80 -25.30
C ALA A 10 -38.74 -1.98 -24.85
N ALA A 11 -38.46 -2.95 -25.74
CA ALA A 11 -37.61 -4.11 -25.41
C ALA A 11 -36.10 -3.81 -25.45
N LEU A 12 -35.68 -2.73 -26.12
CA LEU A 12 -34.26 -2.36 -26.25
C LEU A 12 -33.73 -1.51 -25.07
N CYS A 13 -34.61 -0.95 -24.24
CA CYS A 13 -34.24 -0.16 -23.07
C CYS A 13 -34.00 -0.97 -21.80
N LEU A 14 -34.17 -2.30 -21.82
CA LEU A 14 -34.16 -3.12 -20.59
C LEU A 14 -32.85 -3.89 -20.37
N SER A 15 -31.80 -3.64 -21.16
CA SER A 15 -30.53 -4.41 -21.07
C SER A 15 -29.29 -3.63 -20.61
N LEU A 16 -29.47 -2.42 -20.09
CA LEU A 16 -28.38 -1.68 -19.43
C LEU A 16 -28.53 -1.75 -17.90
N THR A 17 -28.53 -2.97 -17.36
CA THR A 17 -28.19 -3.13 -15.94
C THR A 17 -26.70 -2.87 -15.79
N LEU A 18 -26.34 -1.61 -15.56
CA LEU A 18 -25.04 -1.25 -15.08
C LEU A 18 -24.89 -1.91 -13.70
N SER A 19 -24.25 -3.07 -13.65
CA SER A 19 -23.82 -3.66 -12.38
C SER A 19 -22.84 -2.67 -11.75
N ALA A 20 -23.31 -1.80 -10.87
CA ALA A 20 -22.46 -1.10 -9.94
C ALA A 20 -21.82 -2.17 -9.05
N GLN A 21 -20.62 -2.61 -9.42
CA GLN A 21 -19.82 -3.45 -8.56
C GLN A 21 -19.51 -2.60 -7.32
N THR A 22 -20.00 -3.03 -6.18
CA THR A 22 -19.52 -2.51 -4.90
C THR A 22 -18.01 -2.70 -4.88
N PRO A 23 -17.22 -1.64 -4.59
CA PRO A 23 -15.77 -1.79 -4.50
C PRO A 23 -15.45 -2.92 -3.52
N GLY A 24 -14.75 -3.96 -3.99
CA GLY A 24 -14.30 -5.05 -3.13
C GLY A 24 -13.42 -4.49 -2.01
N LYS A 25 -13.51 -5.08 -0.82
CA LYS A 25 -12.71 -4.66 0.34
C LYS A 25 -11.22 -4.82 0.02
N ILE A 26 -10.48 -3.71 -0.01
CA ILE A 26 -9.03 -3.72 -0.18
C ILE A 26 -8.38 -3.86 1.19
N THR A 27 -7.38 -4.75 1.29
CA THR A 27 -6.53 -4.94 2.46
C THR A 27 -5.08 -4.68 2.07
N LEU A 28 -4.37 -3.92 2.89
CA LEU A 28 -2.96 -3.59 2.68
C LEU A 28 -2.10 -4.30 3.73
N PRO A 29 -0.86 -4.70 3.39
CA PRO A 29 0.09 -5.21 4.38
C PRO A 29 0.47 -4.10 5.36
N LYS A 30 0.92 -4.48 6.56
CA LYS A 30 1.27 -3.52 7.63
C LYS A 30 2.40 -2.56 7.22
N LEU A 31 3.27 -2.98 6.29
CA LEU A 31 4.33 -2.12 5.75
C LEU A 31 3.79 -0.96 4.92
N ILE A 32 2.64 -1.14 4.26
CA ILE A 32 2.00 -0.11 3.45
C ILE A 32 0.99 0.64 4.33
N SER A 33 1.48 1.62 5.05
CA SER A 33 0.72 2.37 6.05
C SER A 33 1.22 3.80 6.18
N ASP A 34 0.50 4.60 6.96
CA ASP A 34 0.92 5.97 7.28
C ASP A 34 2.36 6.01 7.78
N LYS A 35 3.11 7.02 7.34
CA LYS A 35 4.51 7.27 7.71
C LYS A 35 5.51 6.26 7.16
N MET A 36 5.14 5.43 6.19
CA MET A 36 6.09 4.53 5.53
C MET A 36 7.16 5.30 4.77
N VAL A 37 8.27 4.62 4.49
CA VAL A 37 9.34 5.11 3.62
C VAL A 37 9.49 4.14 2.46
N LEU A 38 9.40 4.66 1.24
CA LEU A 38 9.65 3.92 0.01
C LEU A 38 11.11 4.08 -0.40
N GLN A 39 11.72 3.00 -0.91
CA GLN A 39 13.10 3.04 -1.40
C GLN A 39 13.19 3.96 -2.62
N ARG A 40 14.14 4.90 -2.60
CA ARG A 40 14.39 5.80 -3.74
C ARG A 40 15.12 5.11 -4.89
N ASP A 41 14.99 5.68 -6.08
CA ASP A 41 15.78 5.36 -7.28
C ASP A 41 15.66 3.89 -7.77
N VAL A 42 14.61 3.19 -7.36
CA VAL A 42 14.27 1.83 -7.80
C VAL A 42 12.80 1.74 -8.17
N GLU A 43 12.41 0.71 -8.92
CA GLU A 43 11.01 0.38 -9.10
C GLU A 43 10.36 0.04 -7.77
N LEU A 44 9.12 0.49 -7.58
CA LEU A 44 8.40 0.40 -6.32
C LEU A 44 7.16 -0.45 -6.50
N ASP A 45 7.11 -1.59 -5.82
CA ASP A 45 5.94 -2.44 -5.79
C ASP A 45 5.03 -2.07 -4.62
N ILE A 46 3.77 -1.80 -4.93
CA ILE A 46 2.68 -1.61 -3.97
C ILE A 46 1.68 -2.74 -4.20
N TRP A 47 1.37 -3.46 -3.14
CA TRP A 47 0.56 -4.68 -3.23
C TRP A 47 -0.43 -4.82 -2.08
N GLY A 48 -1.35 -5.74 -2.23
CA GLY A 48 -2.33 -6.08 -1.21
C GLY A 48 -3.29 -7.15 -1.68
N TRP A 49 -4.41 -7.22 -0.99
CA TRP A 49 -5.45 -8.21 -1.24
C TRP A 49 -6.78 -7.51 -1.48
N ALA A 50 -7.59 -8.08 -2.36
CA ALA A 50 -8.97 -7.67 -2.61
C ALA A 50 -9.75 -8.84 -3.20
N ASP A 51 -11.06 -8.67 -3.38
CA ASP A 51 -11.87 -9.67 -4.05
C ASP A 51 -11.40 -9.87 -5.51
N PRO A 52 -11.34 -11.12 -6.02
CA PRO A 52 -10.93 -11.39 -7.40
C PRO A 52 -11.66 -10.52 -8.43
N GLY A 53 -10.91 -10.02 -9.40
CA GLY A 53 -11.44 -9.14 -10.45
C GLY A 53 -11.63 -7.68 -10.03
N THR A 54 -11.39 -7.32 -8.77
CA THR A 54 -11.44 -5.92 -8.31
C THR A 54 -10.35 -5.10 -8.98
N TRP A 55 -10.71 -3.93 -9.51
CA TRP A 55 -9.76 -2.95 -9.99
C TRP A 55 -9.23 -2.10 -8.83
N VAL A 56 -7.91 -2.03 -8.73
CA VAL A 56 -7.19 -1.24 -7.73
C VAL A 56 -6.42 -0.15 -8.44
N THR A 57 -6.64 1.08 -8.02
CA THR A 57 -5.93 2.28 -8.51
C THR A 57 -5.05 2.81 -7.39
N VAL A 58 -3.76 2.94 -7.65
CA VAL A 58 -2.81 3.61 -6.76
C VAL A 58 -2.52 4.99 -7.33
N ARG A 59 -2.77 6.03 -6.55
CA ARG A 59 -2.40 7.40 -6.89
C ARG A 59 -1.21 7.84 -6.04
N PHE A 60 -0.11 8.21 -6.69
CA PHE A 60 1.09 8.68 -6.01
C PHE A 60 1.79 9.74 -6.85
N ASN A 61 2.21 10.84 -6.21
CA ASN A 61 2.98 11.94 -6.82
C ASN A 61 2.41 12.42 -8.17
N GLY A 62 1.07 12.55 -8.26
CA GLY A 62 0.36 13.05 -9.45
C GLY A 62 0.15 12.02 -10.55
N ALA A 63 0.67 10.80 -10.43
CA ALA A 63 0.45 9.70 -11.36
C ALA A 63 -0.55 8.67 -10.84
N TYR A 64 -1.13 7.90 -11.76
CA TYR A 64 -2.10 6.84 -11.49
C TYR A 64 -1.55 5.53 -12.04
N TYR A 65 -1.69 4.48 -11.26
CA TYR A 65 -1.27 3.12 -11.57
C TYR A 65 -2.41 2.18 -11.26
N GLU A 66 -2.66 1.21 -12.12
CA GLU A 66 -3.82 0.34 -12.00
C GLU A 66 -3.42 -1.14 -12.12
N ALA A 67 -4.07 -1.97 -11.33
CA ALA A 67 -3.98 -3.42 -11.44
C ALA A 67 -5.35 -4.05 -11.18
N GLN A 68 -5.59 -5.21 -11.77
CA GLN A 68 -6.75 -6.02 -11.45
C GLN A 68 -6.33 -7.16 -10.52
N THR A 69 -7.10 -7.36 -9.45
CA THR A 69 -6.88 -8.46 -8.50
C THR A 69 -7.02 -9.80 -9.20
N GLY A 70 -6.03 -10.67 -9.02
CA GLY A 70 -6.03 -12.02 -9.55
C GLY A 70 -7.05 -12.94 -8.87
N GLU A 71 -7.17 -14.17 -9.39
CA GLU A 71 -8.05 -15.20 -8.81
C GLU A 71 -7.61 -15.63 -7.39
N ASP A 72 -6.32 -15.45 -7.07
CA ASP A 72 -5.74 -15.69 -5.76
C ASP A 72 -6.01 -14.57 -4.74
N GLY A 73 -6.75 -13.53 -5.16
CA GLY A 73 -7.08 -12.38 -4.34
C GLY A 73 -5.95 -11.38 -4.16
N LYS A 74 -4.83 -11.52 -4.88
CA LYS A 74 -3.68 -10.61 -4.79
C LYS A 74 -3.67 -9.60 -5.93
N TRP A 75 -3.19 -8.41 -5.65
CA TRP A 75 -2.91 -7.38 -6.65
C TRP A 75 -1.56 -6.74 -6.38
N MET A 76 -0.91 -6.26 -7.42
CA MET A 76 0.34 -5.52 -7.35
C MET A 76 0.41 -4.47 -8.45
N VAL A 77 0.91 -3.31 -8.09
CA VAL A 77 1.21 -2.19 -8.97
C VAL A 77 2.69 -1.88 -8.86
N THR A 78 3.39 -1.84 -9.98
CA THR A 78 4.79 -1.42 -10.04
C THR A 78 4.86 0.03 -10.51
N MET A 79 5.41 0.90 -9.69
CA MET A 79 5.65 2.31 -10.00
C MET A 79 7.10 2.53 -10.44
N PRO A 80 7.37 3.49 -11.35
CA PRO A 80 8.73 3.82 -11.75
C PRO A 80 9.54 4.41 -10.58
N PRO A 81 10.88 4.40 -10.69
CA PRO A 81 11.77 4.98 -9.69
C PRO A 81 11.38 6.42 -9.33
N GLN A 82 11.42 6.72 -8.04
CA GLN A 82 11.12 8.05 -7.50
C GLN A 82 12.37 8.63 -6.85
N PRO A 83 12.65 9.93 -7.02
CA PRO A 83 13.73 10.59 -6.27
C PRO A 83 13.36 10.75 -4.79
N ALA A 84 14.38 10.90 -3.93
CA ALA A 84 14.16 11.19 -2.53
C ALA A 84 13.29 12.44 -2.34
N GLY A 85 12.35 12.38 -1.40
CA GLY A 85 11.43 13.49 -1.15
C GLY A 85 10.26 13.12 -0.24
N GLY A 86 9.31 14.04 -0.15
CA GLY A 86 8.12 13.93 0.70
C GLY A 86 8.03 15.04 1.75
N PRO A 87 7.03 14.99 2.64
CA PRO A 87 6.02 13.92 2.73
C PRO A 87 4.98 13.97 1.60
N TYR A 88 4.60 12.80 1.12
CA TYR A 88 3.58 12.62 0.08
C TYR A 88 2.31 12.00 0.65
N LEU A 89 1.22 12.14 -0.09
CA LEU A 89 -0.01 11.37 0.05
C LEU A 89 -0.01 10.27 -1.02
N MET A 90 -0.26 9.03 -0.61
CA MET A 90 -0.60 7.93 -1.50
C MET A 90 -2.06 7.56 -1.27
N GLU A 91 -2.77 7.25 -2.33
CA GLU A 91 -4.15 6.77 -2.25
C GLU A 91 -4.24 5.43 -2.98
N VAL A 92 -4.87 4.46 -2.33
CA VAL A 92 -5.19 3.15 -2.91
C VAL A 92 -6.71 3.04 -2.89
N ASN A 93 -7.35 3.30 -4.03
CA ASN A 93 -8.78 3.56 -4.14
C ASN A 93 -9.21 4.60 -3.08
N GLU A 94 -10.01 4.20 -2.09
CA GLU A 94 -10.53 5.07 -1.03
C GLU A 94 -9.61 5.15 0.20
N ILE A 95 -8.55 4.32 0.25
CA ILE A 95 -7.61 4.28 1.37
C ILE A 95 -6.56 5.37 1.16
N SER A 96 -6.45 6.29 2.11
CA SER A 96 -5.43 7.36 2.11
C SER A 96 -4.29 6.99 3.04
N ILE A 97 -3.07 6.95 2.51
CA ILE A 97 -1.83 6.71 3.24
C ILE A 97 -1.04 8.02 3.29
N ARG A 98 -0.88 8.55 4.48
CA ARG A 98 -0.35 9.89 4.71
C ARG A 98 1.10 9.87 5.14
N ASP A 99 1.78 11.00 4.90
CA ASP A 99 3.13 11.24 5.39
C ASP A 99 4.14 10.21 4.86
N VAL A 100 4.00 9.83 3.58
CA VAL A 100 4.89 8.90 2.88
C VAL A 100 6.18 9.62 2.48
N LEU A 101 7.32 9.06 2.84
CA LEU A 101 8.61 9.54 2.36
C LEU A 101 9.15 8.61 1.26
N VAL A 102 10.00 9.17 0.42
CA VAL A 102 10.87 8.42 -0.49
C VAL A 102 12.31 8.68 -0.06
N GLY A 103 13.06 7.63 0.23
CA GLY A 103 14.42 7.78 0.78
C GLY A 103 15.18 6.46 0.82
N ASP A 104 16.22 6.40 1.63
CA ASP A 104 16.99 5.17 1.81
C ASP A 104 16.32 4.26 2.83
N VAL A 105 16.10 3.01 2.45
CA VAL A 105 15.53 1.98 3.31
C VAL A 105 16.62 0.97 3.70
N TRP A 106 16.79 0.76 5.00
CA TRP A 106 17.79 -0.14 5.54
C TRP A 106 17.12 -1.33 6.23
N LEU A 107 17.51 -2.54 5.85
CA LEU A 107 17.15 -3.74 6.58
C LEU A 107 18.21 -3.98 7.67
N CYS A 108 17.81 -3.80 8.93
CA CYS A 108 18.66 -4.04 10.08
C CYS A 108 18.31 -5.40 10.69
N SER A 109 19.25 -6.34 10.66
CA SER A 109 19.10 -7.68 11.21
C SER A 109 20.31 -8.02 12.09
N GLY A 110 20.10 -8.80 13.14
CA GLY A 110 21.18 -9.18 14.06
C GLY A 110 20.67 -9.95 15.27
N GLN A 111 21.50 -9.99 16.30
CA GLN A 111 21.21 -10.62 17.58
C GLN A 111 20.58 -9.64 18.58
N SER A 112 20.51 -10.04 19.87
CA SER A 112 19.92 -9.25 20.96
C SER A 112 20.40 -7.80 21.06
N ASN A 113 21.63 -7.50 20.65
CA ASN A 113 22.17 -6.14 20.64
C ASN A 113 21.42 -5.22 19.65
N GLN A 114 20.84 -5.79 18.59
CA GLN A 114 20.05 -5.04 17.62
C GLN A 114 18.74 -4.51 18.24
N GLU A 115 18.25 -5.14 19.27
CA GLU A 115 17.04 -4.73 20.00
C GLU A 115 17.34 -3.81 21.20
N THR A 116 18.61 -3.45 21.44
CA THR A 116 18.99 -2.59 22.57
C THR A 116 18.34 -1.21 22.39
N PRO A 117 17.45 -0.81 23.31
CA PRO A 117 16.83 0.51 23.24
C PRO A 117 17.89 1.60 23.36
N ILE A 118 17.79 2.65 22.54
CA ILE A 118 18.74 3.76 22.55
C ILE A 118 18.85 4.44 23.90
N GLN A 119 17.79 4.40 24.74
CA GLN A 119 17.77 4.92 26.10
C GLN A 119 18.86 4.31 27.01
N ARG A 120 19.31 3.09 26.73
CA ARG A 120 20.42 2.48 27.48
C ARG A 120 21.77 3.10 27.18
N LEU A 121 21.85 3.86 26.11
CA LEU A 121 23.09 4.51 25.66
C LEU A 121 23.19 5.98 26.09
N VAL A 122 22.14 6.54 26.72
CA VAL A 122 22.03 7.96 27.08
C VAL A 122 23.13 8.39 28.04
N GLU A 123 23.56 7.53 28.96
CA GLU A 123 24.65 7.85 29.90
C GLU A 123 25.99 8.00 29.19
N MET A 124 26.24 7.22 28.10
CA MET A 124 27.45 7.28 27.30
C MET A 124 27.41 8.36 26.21
N PHE A 125 26.19 8.64 25.72
CA PHE A 125 25.93 9.57 24.62
C PHE A 125 24.76 10.50 24.97
N PRO A 126 24.98 11.53 25.81
CA PRO A 126 23.91 12.42 26.30
C PRO A 126 23.19 13.19 25.19
N GLU A 127 23.83 13.39 24.04
CA GLU A 127 23.25 14.03 22.85
C GLU A 127 22.04 13.29 22.28
N ILE A 128 21.86 12.02 22.60
CA ILE A 128 20.68 11.22 22.21
C ILE A 128 19.39 11.86 22.72
N ASN A 129 19.41 12.48 23.90
CA ASN A 129 18.22 13.09 24.52
C ASN A 129 17.68 14.29 23.73
N VAL A 130 18.53 14.95 22.95
CA VAL A 130 18.17 16.12 22.14
C VAL A 130 18.10 15.82 20.66
N SER A 131 18.43 14.59 20.25
CA SER A 131 18.33 14.16 18.87
C SER A 131 16.87 13.85 18.51
N ASN A 132 16.35 14.57 17.54
CA ASN A 132 15.03 14.31 16.96
C ASN A 132 15.08 14.58 15.45
N ASN A 133 14.70 13.59 14.66
CA ASN A 133 14.62 13.75 13.23
C ASN A 133 13.39 13.01 12.67
N ASN A 134 12.38 13.76 12.29
CA ASN A 134 11.13 13.23 11.75
C ASN A 134 11.30 12.59 10.36
N MET A 135 12.47 12.75 9.72
CA MET A 135 12.79 12.11 8.43
C MET A 135 13.37 10.71 8.63
N ILE A 136 13.76 10.31 9.86
CA ILE A 136 14.21 8.96 10.18
C ILE A 136 13.05 8.21 10.83
N ARG A 137 12.68 7.10 10.23
CA ARG A 137 11.57 6.27 10.69
C ARG A 137 12.03 4.84 10.84
N HIS A 138 11.41 4.10 11.71
CA HIS A 138 11.71 2.69 11.89
C HIS A 138 10.41 1.88 11.95
N TYR A 139 10.48 0.70 11.40
CA TYR A 139 9.47 -0.34 11.52
C TYR A 139 10.11 -1.57 12.16
N LYS A 140 9.58 -1.98 13.30
CA LYS A 140 10.04 -3.23 13.95
C LYS A 140 9.15 -4.36 13.46
N VAL A 141 9.73 -5.31 12.74
CA VAL A 141 9.03 -6.55 12.37
C VAL A 141 8.72 -7.31 13.66
N PRO A 142 7.44 -7.65 13.93
CA PRO A 142 7.08 -8.43 15.10
C PRO A 142 7.81 -9.78 15.10
N THR A 143 8.37 -10.16 16.25
CA THR A 143 8.97 -11.48 16.40
C THR A 143 7.85 -12.53 16.36
N GLN A 144 7.93 -13.46 15.42
CA GLN A 144 7.04 -14.62 15.35
C GLN A 144 7.91 -15.88 15.40
N GLU A 145 7.48 -16.86 16.21
CA GLU A 145 8.05 -18.20 16.12
C GLU A 145 7.47 -18.87 14.87
N ILE A 146 8.26 -18.91 13.80
CA ILE A 146 7.88 -19.60 12.57
C ILE A 146 8.07 -21.08 12.84
N ARG A 147 6.97 -21.80 13.04
CA ARG A 147 7.05 -23.26 13.24
C ARG A 147 6.98 -24.05 11.95
N GLU A 148 6.36 -23.59 10.87
CA GLU A 148 6.28 -24.36 9.62
C GLU A 148 6.00 -23.60 8.31
N GLU A 149 5.60 -22.30 8.28
CA GLU A 149 5.37 -21.59 7.01
C GLU A 149 5.77 -20.11 7.11
N VAL A 150 6.33 -19.58 6.01
CA VAL A 150 6.54 -18.14 5.86
C VAL A 150 5.17 -17.50 5.74
N GLN A 151 4.75 -16.74 6.76
CA GLN A 151 3.52 -16.00 6.69
C GLN A 151 3.72 -14.77 5.78
N GLU A 152 2.87 -14.62 4.78
CA GLU A 152 2.88 -13.51 3.83
C GLU A 152 2.43 -12.16 4.45
N GLU A 153 2.10 -12.13 5.74
CA GLU A 153 1.67 -10.95 6.47
C GLU A 153 2.84 -10.25 7.18
N ILE A 154 3.64 -9.54 6.44
CA ILE A 154 4.51 -8.51 7.01
C ILE A 154 3.95 -7.14 6.71
#